data_da5775eb585b0dac681c72328fb965cc
#
_entry.id   da5775eb585b0dac681c72328fb965cc
#
_cell.length_a   1.000
_cell.length_b   1.000
_cell.length_c   1.000
_cell.angle_alpha   90.00
_cell.angle_beta   90.00
_cell.angle_gamma   90.00
#
_symmetry.space_group_name_H-M   'P 1'
#
loop_
_entity.id
_entity.type
_entity.pdbx_description
1 polymer ?
#
loop_
_entity_poly.entity_id
_entity_poly.type
_entity_poly.pdbx_seq_one_letter_code
_entity_poly.pdbx_strand_id
1 'polypeptide(L)'
;MASKLESETKTASPVAEIVPTESRAVSVVTASRDVVPYQNSNQAADFKARYENARRKADMKSVLTIAEMKELARRRVPKMFFDYADSGAWTEGTYRANEDDFSKIKLRQRVLVDMTGRSLATEMIGEKVAMPVALAPTGLTGMQHADGEMLAAQAAEEFGVPFTLSTMSICSIEDVKSVTKKPFWFQLYVMKDREFIENLIGRAKAAGCSALVLTLDLQILGQRHKDLRNGLSAPPKWTPKHVWQMATRPQWCMGMLGTQRRTFRNIAGHAKNVSDLSSLSAWTAEQFDPRLSWKDVEWIKERWGGKLILKGINDVEDAIAAAGSGADAIIVSNHGGRQLDGAASSISMLPKVVQAVGDKVEVHVDGGIRSGQDVLKAVALGAKGTYIGRPFLYGLGAGGKTGVTRVLEIIQREMDITMALCGKRDIKDIDRSILLQD
;
A
#
# COMPACT_ATOMS: atom_id res chain seq x y z
N MET A 1 -59.94 31.49 34.55
CA MET A 1 -61.12 31.29 33.66
C MET A 1 -60.70 30.30 32.63
N ALA A 2 -60.88 29.02 32.81
CA ALA A 2 -62.04 28.18 32.69
C ALA A 2 -62.47 27.95 31.21
N SER A 3 -62.30 26.70 30.84
CA SER A 3 -63.10 25.83 29.93
C SER A 3 -63.05 26.15 28.46
N LYS A 4 -62.93 25.18 27.55
CA LYS A 4 -63.68 23.93 27.46
C LYS A 4 -62.97 22.91 26.59
N LEU A 5 -63.05 21.67 26.97
CA LEU A 5 -62.88 20.45 26.15
C LEU A 5 -64.06 20.39 25.14
N GLU A 6 -63.77 19.98 23.93
CA GLU A 6 -64.71 19.16 23.15
C GLU A 6 -63.95 18.12 22.33
N SER A 7 -64.41 16.92 22.49
CA SER A 7 -63.98 15.66 21.86
C SER A 7 -64.58 15.51 20.49
N GLU A 8 -63.83 15.05 19.49
CA GLU A 8 -64.41 14.36 18.33
C GLU A 8 -63.54 13.20 17.90
N THR A 9 -64.10 12.10 18.08
CA THR A 9 -64.16 10.78 17.45
C THR A 9 -63.21 10.41 16.31
N LYS A 10 -62.67 9.24 16.54
CA LYS A 10 -61.99 8.30 15.66
C LYS A 10 -62.67 8.12 14.30
N THR A 11 -61.84 8.14 13.24
CA THR A 11 -62.07 7.28 12.06
C THR A 11 -60.80 6.49 11.78
N ALA A 12 -60.88 5.20 11.89
CA ALA A 12 -59.88 4.23 11.53
C ALA A 12 -59.80 4.12 10.01
N SER A 13 -58.61 4.23 9.43
CA SER A 13 -58.32 3.79 8.06
C SER A 13 -57.76 2.37 8.07
N PRO A 14 -58.03 1.59 7.04
CA PRO A 14 -57.88 0.15 7.06
C PRO A 14 -56.39 -0.29 6.98
N VAL A 15 -56.08 -1.31 7.76
CA VAL A 15 -54.85 -2.07 7.72
C VAL A 15 -54.75 -2.74 6.34
N ALA A 16 -53.71 -2.42 5.58
CA ALA A 16 -53.36 -3.14 4.38
C ALA A 16 -52.86 -4.54 4.77
N GLU A 17 -53.56 -5.54 4.30
CA GLU A 17 -53.24 -6.95 4.40
C GLU A 17 -51.94 -7.22 3.66
N ILE A 18 -50.89 -7.65 4.40
CA ILE A 18 -49.62 -8.12 3.82
C ILE A 18 -49.87 -9.53 3.32
N VAL A 19 -49.99 -9.69 2.02
CA VAL A 19 -49.98 -11.00 1.35
C VAL A 19 -48.55 -11.58 1.46
N PRO A 20 -48.38 -12.81 1.92
CA PRO A 20 -47.05 -13.44 1.96
C PRO A 20 -46.64 -13.80 0.53
N THR A 21 -45.61 -13.13 0.01
CA THR A 21 -44.96 -13.56 -1.22
C THR A 21 -44.20 -14.87 -0.96
N GLU A 22 -44.47 -15.83 -1.80
CA GLU A 22 -43.93 -17.16 -1.82
C GLU A 22 -42.41 -17.19 -1.62
N SER A 23 -42.01 -18.04 -0.66
CA SER A 23 -40.62 -18.45 -0.46
C SER A 23 -40.10 -19.18 -1.70
N ARG A 24 -39.27 -18.55 -2.51
CA ARG A 24 -38.42 -19.27 -3.46
C ARG A 24 -37.48 -20.20 -2.68
N ALA A 25 -37.80 -21.47 -2.73
CA ALA A 25 -36.96 -22.54 -2.27
C ALA A 25 -35.58 -22.42 -2.95
N VAL A 26 -34.52 -22.17 -2.13
CA VAL A 26 -33.14 -22.34 -2.54
C VAL A 26 -32.98 -23.83 -2.80
N SER A 27 -32.91 -24.24 -4.07
CA SER A 27 -32.56 -25.59 -4.43
C SER A 27 -31.12 -25.87 -3.94
N VAL A 28 -31.03 -26.61 -2.86
CA VAL A 28 -29.81 -27.28 -2.45
C VAL A 28 -29.51 -28.32 -3.52
N VAL A 29 -28.55 -28.02 -4.38
CA VAL A 29 -27.98 -29.02 -5.30
C VAL A 29 -27.26 -30.04 -4.44
N THR A 30 -27.95 -31.13 -4.11
CA THR A 30 -27.33 -32.35 -3.58
C THR A 30 -26.50 -32.93 -4.70
N ALA A 31 -25.19 -32.66 -4.69
CA ALA A 31 -24.26 -33.39 -5.55
C ALA A 31 -24.29 -34.87 -5.16
N SER A 32 -24.73 -35.70 -6.12
CA SER A 32 -24.65 -37.16 -6.00
C SER A 32 -23.21 -37.57 -5.73
N ARG A 33 -23.01 -38.38 -4.72
CA ARG A 33 -21.73 -39.00 -4.39
C ARG A 33 -21.46 -40.14 -5.37
N ASP A 34 -20.93 -39.79 -6.54
CA ASP A 34 -20.23 -40.79 -7.35
C ASP A 34 -18.78 -40.83 -6.84
N VAL A 35 -18.49 -41.88 -6.09
CA VAL A 35 -17.13 -42.18 -5.63
C VAL A 35 -16.35 -42.70 -6.82
N VAL A 36 -15.64 -41.83 -7.52
CA VAL A 36 -14.65 -42.22 -8.52
C VAL A 36 -13.41 -42.74 -7.80
N PRO A 37 -12.88 -43.94 -8.10
CA PRO A 37 -11.70 -44.46 -7.42
C PRO A 37 -10.48 -43.57 -7.69
N TYR A 38 -9.81 -43.19 -6.62
CA TYR A 38 -8.66 -42.29 -6.59
C TYR A 38 -7.44 -42.95 -7.24
N GLN A 39 -7.11 -42.59 -8.47
CA GLN A 39 -5.86 -42.96 -9.13
C GLN A 39 -5.18 -41.69 -9.63
N ASN A 40 -4.28 -41.14 -8.84
CA ASN A 40 -3.05 -40.41 -9.16
C ASN A 40 -2.68 -39.38 -8.08
N SER A 41 -1.49 -39.49 -7.53
CA SER A 41 -0.95 -38.57 -6.51
C SER A 41 -0.86 -37.09 -6.99
N ASN A 42 -0.71 -36.88 -8.31
CA ASN A 42 -0.70 -35.54 -8.92
C ASN A 42 -2.08 -34.87 -8.96
N GLN A 43 -3.16 -35.63 -9.13
CA GLN A 43 -4.52 -35.07 -9.12
C GLN A 43 -4.97 -34.65 -7.71
N ALA A 44 -4.50 -35.36 -6.68
CA ALA A 44 -4.78 -34.99 -5.30
C ALA A 44 -4.11 -33.69 -4.87
N ALA A 45 -2.85 -33.50 -5.30
CA ALA A 45 -2.11 -32.26 -5.05
C ALA A 45 -2.76 -31.07 -5.78
N ASP A 46 -3.18 -31.25 -7.04
CA ASP A 46 -3.86 -30.22 -7.82
C ASP A 46 -5.26 -29.90 -7.24
N PHE A 47 -6.04 -30.88 -6.84
CA PHE A 47 -7.33 -30.67 -6.18
C PHE A 47 -7.17 -29.93 -4.85
N LYS A 48 -6.21 -30.32 -4.02
CA LYS A 48 -5.91 -29.65 -2.74
C LYS A 48 -5.49 -28.20 -2.98
N ALA A 49 -4.61 -27.93 -3.96
CA ALA A 49 -4.19 -26.58 -4.31
C ALA A 49 -5.36 -25.72 -4.84
N ARG A 50 -6.25 -26.30 -5.67
CA ARG A 50 -7.46 -25.62 -6.16
C ARG A 50 -8.47 -25.33 -5.05
N TYR A 51 -8.68 -26.29 -4.14
CA TYR A 51 -9.56 -26.13 -2.99
C TYR A 51 -9.05 -25.08 -2.02
N GLU A 52 -7.76 -25.10 -1.68
CA GLU A 52 -7.13 -24.10 -0.83
C GLU A 52 -7.17 -22.70 -1.48
N ASN A 53 -6.94 -22.59 -2.80
CA ASN A 53 -7.08 -21.34 -3.53
C ASN A 53 -8.52 -20.83 -3.56
N ALA A 54 -9.51 -21.71 -3.76
CA ALA A 54 -10.93 -21.34 -3.72
C ALA A 54 -11.36 -20.88 -2.34
N ARG A 55 -10.91 -21.56 -1.29
CA ARG A 55 -11.16 -21.20 0.11
C ARG A 55 -10.48 -19.86 0.48
N ARG A 56 -9.23 -19.65 0.05
CA ARG A 56 -8.52 -18.37 0.26
C ARG A 56 -9.24 -17.21 -0.45
N LYS A 57 -9.74 -17.42 -1.68
CA LYS A 57 -10.53 -16.41 -2.40
C LYS A 57 -11.86 -16.11 -1.70
N ALA A 58 -12.54 -17.11 -1.18
CA ALA A 58 -13.78 -16.92 -0.42
C ALA A 58 -13.53 -16.12 0.87
N ASP A 59 -12.47 -16.45 1.61
CA ASP A 59 -12.07 -15.73 2.82
C ASP A 59 -11.73 -14.27 2.55
N MET A 60 -11.07 -13.95 1.42
CA MET A 60 -10.74 -12.56 1.06
C MET A 60 -11.97 -11.73 0.68
N LYS A 61 -12.98 -12.32 0.06
CA LYS A 61 -14.22 -11.61 -0.30
C LYS A 61 -15.03 -11.15 0.92
N SER A 62 -14.91 -11.86 2.04
CA SER A 62 -15.57 -11.48 3.30
C SER A 62 -14.90 -10.29 4.00
N VAL A 63 -13.66 -9.96 3.67
CA VAL A 63 -12.95 -8.79 4.20
C VAL A 63 -13.46 -7.54 3.49
N LEU A 64 -14.04 -6.61 4.24
CA LEU A 64 -14.69 -5.42 3.71
C LEU A 64 -13.89 -4.14 3.92
N THR A 65 -12.96 -4.12 4.89
CA THR A 65 -12.19 -2.94 5.26
C THR A 65 -10.69 -3.23 5.38
N ILE A 66 -9.87 -2.19 5.27
CA ILE A 66 -8.42 -2.29 5.51
C ILE A 66 -8.12 -2.65 6.98
N ALA A 67 -8.98 -2.26 7.92
CA ALA A 67 -8.83 -2.62 9.32
C ALA A 67 -9.00 -4.15 9.55
N GLU A 68 -10.00 -4.76 8.92
CA GLU A 68 -10.18 -6.22 8.94
C GLU A 68 -9.01 -6.95 8.26
N MET A 69 -8.49 -6.40 7.15
CA MET A 69 -7.31 -6.93 6.47
C MET A 69 -6.08 -6.91 7.38
N LYS A 70 -5.88 -5.80 8.11
CA LYS A 70 -4.81 -5.65 9.12
C LYS A 70 -4.90 -6.73 10.19
N GLU A 71 -6.10 -6.97 10.73
CA GLU A 71 -6.29 -7.98 11.78
C GLU A 71 -6.05 -9.40 11.25
N LEU A 72 -6.47 -9.69 10.02
CA LEU A 72 -6.21 -10.98 9.38
C LEU A 72 -4.70 -11.19 9.15
N ALA A 73 -3.98 -10.18 8.69
CA ALA A 73 -2.52 -10.21 8.54
C ALA A 73 -1.83 -10.44 9.89
N ARG A 74 -2.28 -9.76 10.96
CA ARG A 74 -1.74 -9.92 12.32
C ARG A 74 -1.82 -11.38 12.81
N ARG A 75 -2.86 -12.10 12.40
CA ARG A 75 -3.04 -13.52 12.75
C ARG A 75 -2.19 -14.47 11.91
N ARG A 76 -1.83 -14.10 10.68
CA ARG A 76 -1.16 -14.97 9.70
C ARG A 76 0.35 -14.76 9.60
N VAL A 77 0.83 -13.56 9.89
CA VAL A 77 2.25 -13.19 9.84
C VAL A 77 2.88 -13.32 11.23
N PRO A 78 4.14 -13.82 11.37
CA PRO A 78 4.85 -13.77 12.63
C PRO A 78 4.93 -12.35 13.17
N LYS A 79 4.72 -12.20 14.50
CA LYS A 79 4.58 -10.89 15.14
C LYS A 79 5.72 -9.93 14.82
N MET A 80 6.96 -10.41 14.79
CA MET A 80 8.13 -9.57 14.51
C MET A 80 8.04 -8.91 13.13
N PHE A 81 7.59 -9.61 12.10
CA PHE A 81 7.46 -9.08 10.75
C PHE A 81 6.20 -8.24 10.59
N PHE A 82 5.11 -8.63 11.24
CA PHE A 82 3.90 -7.81 11.28
C PHE A 82 4.16 -6.46 11.96
N ASP A 83 4.81 -6.47 13.13
CA ASP A 83 5.16 -5.25 13.87
C ASP A 83 6.12 -4.36 13.07
N TYR A 84 7.05 -4.94 12.29
CA TYR A 84 7.91 -4.17 11.39
C TYR A 84 7.09 -3.35 10.39
N ALA A 85 6.06 -3.94 9.80
CA ALA A 85 5.15 -3.25 8.89
C ALA A 85 4.28 -2.20 9.62
N ASP A 86 3.80 -2.57 10.82
CA ASP A 86 2.84 -1.78 11.62
C ASP A 86 3.53 -1.01 12.77
N SER A 87 4.65 -0.35 12.49
CA SER A 87 5.39 0.46 13.46
C SER A 87 5.62 1.87 12.97
N GLY A 88 5.66 2.81 13.92
CA GLY A 88 6.17 4.17 13.77
C GLY A 88 7.44 4.38 14.57
N ALA A 89 8.03 5.57 14.46
CA ALA A 89 9.17 5.99 15.27
C ALA A 89 8.70 6.36 16.69
N TRP A 90 9.55 6.12 17.68
CA TRP A 90 9.41 6.46 19.10
C TRP A 90 8.03 6.24 19.68
N THR A 91 7.25 7.32 19.90
CA THR A 91 5.90 7.28 20.50
C THR A 91 4.81 6.96 19.50
N GLU A 92 5.14 6.90 18.21
CA GLU A 92 4.19 6.71 17.11
C GLU A 92 3.17 7.85 16.95
N GLY A 93 3.52 9.06 17.41
CA GLY A 93 2.65 10.25 17.30
C GLY A 93 2.37 10.62 15.85
N THR A 94 3.43 10.78 15.04
CA THR A 94 3.29 11.07 13.60
C THR A 94 2.59 9.92 12.85
N TYR A 95 2.84 8.66 13.23
CA TYR A 95 2.14 7.51 12.63
C TYR A 95 0.62 7.63 12.83
N ARG A 96 0.16 7.96 14.06
CA ARG A 96 -1.28 8.16 14.33
C ARG A 96 -1.81 9.41 13.63
N ALA A 97 -1.09 10.53 13.69
CA ALA A 97 -1.50 11.77 13.03
C ALA A 97 -1.72 11.60 11.53
N ASN A 98 -0.92 10.76 10.86
CA ASN A 98 -1.13 10.45 9.45
C ASN A 98 -2.53 9.86 9.17
N GLU A 99 -3.09 9.05 10.06
CA GLU A 99 -4.44 8.48 9.92
C GLU A 99 -5.51 9.45 10.44
N ASP A 100 -5.29 10.04 11.61
CA ASP A 100 -6.27 10.86 12.32
C ASP A 100 -6.60 12.16 11.56
N ASP A 101 -5.62 12.77 10.88
CA ASP A 101 -5.83 14.03 10.16
C ASP A 101 -6.73 13.85 8.92
N PHE A 102 -6.77 12.67 8.30
CA PHE A 102 -7.80 12.40 7.29
C PHE A 102 -9.22 12.47 7.84
N SER A 103 -9.44 12.11 9.10
CA SER A 103 -10.75 12.16 9.73
C SER A 103 -11.28 13.59 9.92
N LYS A 104 -10.39 14.57 10.00
CA LYS A 104 -10.71 16.00 10.14
C LYS A 104 -11.22 16.60 8.84
N ILE A 105 -10.85 16.04 7.70
CA ILE A 105 -11.28 16.49 6.38
C ILE A 105 -12.67 15.91 6.10
N LYS A 106 -13.70 16.75 5.99
CA LYS A 106 -15.08 16.34 5.76
C LYS A 106 -15.45 16.43 4.28
N LEU A 107 -16.23 15.44 3.83
CA LEU A 107 -16.75 15.39 2.47
C LEU A 107 -18.12 16.06 2.38
N ARG A 108 -18.38 16.73 1.27
CA ARG A 108 -19.64 17.39 0.97
C ARG A 108 -20.53 16.45 0.15
N GLN A 109 -21.62 15.99 0.75
CA GLN A 109 -22.59 15.15 0.06
C GLN A 109 -23.43 15.97 -0.93
N ARG A 110 -23.70 15.40 -2.11
CA ARG A 110 -24.58 15.95 -3.14
C ARG A 110 -25.70 14.95 -3.47
N VAL A 111 -26.83 15.46 -3.92
CA VAL A 111 -27.99 14.65 -4.30
C VAL A 111 -28.48 15.03 -5.68
N LEU A 112 -29.22 14.12 -6.35
CA LEU A 112 -29.87 14.33 -7.64
C LEU A 112 -28.90 14.74 -8.76
N VAL A 113 -27.71 14.21 -8.75
CA VAL A 113 -26.73 14.32 -9.84
C VAL A 113 -26.70 12.99 -10.60
N ASP A 114 -26.78 13.03 -11.93
CA ASP A 114 -26.65 11.83 -12.75
C ASP A 114 -25.25 11.19 -12.57
N MET A 115 -25.22 9.93 -12.14
CA MET A 115 -24.03 9.18 -11.83
C MET A 115 -23.72 8.06 -12.84
N THR A 116 -24.27 8.14 -14.05
CA THR A 116 -23.91 7.21 -15.13
C THR A 116 -22.51 7.49 -15.68
N GLY A 117 -21.81 6.44 -16.12
CA GLY A 117 -20.51 6.58 -16.80
C GLY A 117 -19.36 7.04 -15.88
N ARG A 118 -19.34 6.64 -14.60
CA ARG A 118 -18.24 6.98 -13.68
C ARG A 118 -16.92 6.37 -14.07
N SER A 119 -15.81 7.10 -13.84
CA SER A 119 -14.44 6.67 -14.11
C SER A 119 -13.49 7.08 -12.99
N LEU A 120 -12.64 6.15 -12.57
CA LEU A 120 -11.50 6.40 -11.69
C LEU A 120 -10.17 6.43 -12.45
N ALA A 121 -10.21 6.16 -13.76
CA ALA A 121 -9.01 6.10 -14.60
C ALA A 121 -8.39 7.49 -14.78
N THR A 122 -7.07 7.55 -14.59
CA THR A 122 -6.29 8.80 -14.70
C THR A 122 -4.87 8.49 -15.18
N GLU A 123 -3.96 9.44 -14.99
CA GLU A 123 -2.54 9.29 -15.27
C GLU A 123 -1.71 9.68 -14.04
N MET A 124 -0.58 8.99 -13.85
CA MET A 124 0.46 9.32 -12.88
C MET A 124 1.79 9.37 -13.62
N ILE A 125 2.50 10.48 -13.57
CA ILE A 125 3.74 10.74 -14.34
C ILE A 125 3.64 10.38 -15.83
N GLY A 126 2.44 10.60 -16.44
CA GLY A 126 2.14 10.27 -17.84
C GLY A 126 1.91 8.78 -18.11
N GLU A 127 1.77 7.93 -17.11
CA GLU A 127 1.35 6.53 -17.23
C GLU A 127 -0.14 6.40 -16.92
N LYS A 128 -0.89 5.71 -17.80
CA LYS A 128 -2.32 5.44 -17.57
C LYS A 128 -2.51 4.45 -16.43
N VAL A 129 -3.36 4.80 -15.46
CA VAL A 129 -3.65 4.00 -14.28
C VAL A 129 -5.16 3.82 -14.08
N ALA A 130 -5.56 2.69 -13.51
CA ALA A 130 -6.97 2.39 -13.23
C ALA A 130 -7.57 3.31 -12.15
N MET A 131 -6.75 3.83 -11.26
CA MET A 131 -7.07 4.80 -10.21
C MET A 131 -5.78 5.48 -9.73
N PRO A 132 -5.81 6.68 -9.12
CA PRO A 132 -4.61 7.41 -8.69
C PRO A 132 -3.95 6.81 -7.43
N VAL A 133 -3.67 5.52 -7.45
CA VAL A 133 -3.07 4.76 -6.34
C VAL A 133 -1.92 3.91 -6.85
N ALA A 134 -0.76 4.01 -6.19
CA ALA A 134 0.39 3.14 -6.41
C ALA A 134 0.73 2.34 -5.16
N LEU A 135 1.34 1.16 -5.32
CA LEU A 135 1.92 0.42 -4.21
C LEU A 135 3.27 1.05 -3.85
N ALA A 136 3.37 1.54 -2.61
CA ALA A 136 4.55 2.24 -2.10
C ALA A 136 5.77 1.31 -2.01
N PRO A 137 6.99 1.85 -2.13
CA PRO A 137 8.21 1.07 -1.87
C PRO A 137 8.29 0.69 -0.39
N THR A 138 8.33 -0.60 -0.11
CA THR A 138 8.46 -1.12 1.25
C THR A 138 9.56 -2.17 1.32
N GLY A 139 10.44 -2.03 2.31
CA GLY A 139 11.46 -3.04 2.58
C GLY A 139 10.87 -4.27 3.27
N LEU A 140 11.55 -5.41 3.16
CA LEU A 140 11.16 -6.68 3.79
C LEU A 140 9.75 -7.17 3.44
N THR A 141 9.21 -6.78 2.29
CA THR A 141 7.87 -7.18 1.84
C THR A 141 7.75 -8.71 1.75
N GLY A 142 8.81 -9.40 1.27
CA GLY A 142 8.89 -10.86 1.23
C GLY A 142 8.82 -11.55 2.60
N MET A 143 8.98 -10.82 3.71
CA MET A 143 8.79 -11.36 5.06
C MET A 143 7.32 -11.33 5.52
N GLN A 144 6.46 -10.57 4.85
CA GLN A 144 5.01 -10.65 5.08
C GLN A 144 4.43 -11.92 4.44
N HIS A 145 4.95 -12.31 3.29
CA HIS A 145 4.58 -13.51 2.55
C HIS A 145 5.74 -13.94 1.66
N ALA A 146 5.99 -15.24 1.52
CA ALA A 146 7.00 -15.73 0.59
C ALA A 146 6.77 -15.17 -0.82
N ASP A 147 7.86 -14.73 -1.48
CA ASP A 147 7.84 -14.08 -2.80
C ASP A 147 6.95 -12.82 -2.87
N GLY A 148 6.84 -12.10 -1.75
CA GLY A 148 5.85 -11.04 -1.54
C GLY A 148 5.90 -9.92 -2.55
N GLU A 149 7.09 -9.42 -2.91
CA GLU A 149 7.25 -8.36 -3.91
C GLU A 149 6.77 -8.80 -5.30
N MET A 150 7.05 -10.06 -5.68
CA MET A 150 6.60 -10.62 -6.96
C MET A 150 5.07 -10.72 -7.01
N LEU A 151 4.45 -11.19 -5.91
CA LEU A 151 3.00 -11.32 -5.78
C LEU A 151 2.30 -9.95 -5.78
N ALA A 152 2.89 -8.96 -5.12
CA ALA A 152 2.38 -7.58 -5.09
C ALA A 152 2.48 -6.92 -6.47
N ALA A 153 3.61 -7.11 -7.17
CA ALA A 153 3.82 -6.60 -8.52
C ALA A 153 2.81 -7.18 -9.52
N GLN A 154 2.57 -8.50 -9.47
CA GLN A 154 1.54 -9.14 -10.30
C GLN A 154 0.13 -8.62 -10.00
N ALA A 155 -0.22 -8.44 -8.72
CA ALA A 155 -1.52 -7.90 -8.33
C ALA A 155 -1.71 -6.47 -8.84
N ALA A 156 -0.68 -5.63 -8.73
CA ALA A 156 -0.69 -4.25 -9.21
C ALA A 156 -0.79 -4.18 -10.75
N GLU A 157 -0.01 -4.99 -11.47
CA GLU A 157 -0.04 -5.08 -12.94
C GLU A 157 -1.43 -5.48 -13.45
N GLU A 158 -2.02 -6.52 -12.86
CA GLU A 158 -3.35 -7.02 -13.26
C GLU A 158 -4.46 -6.02 -12.93
N PHE A 159 -4.30 -5.29 -11.83
CA PHE A 159 -5.25 -4.25 -11.43
C PHE A 159 -5.10 -2.96 -12.24
N GLY A 160 -3.94 -2.73 -12.84
CA GLY A 160 -3.63 -1.54 -13.62
C GLY A 160 -3.18 -0.35 -12.77
N VAL A 161 -2.44 -0.59 -11.69
CA VAL A 161 -1.81 0.44 -10.85
C VAL A 161 -0.30 0.23 -10.77
N PRO A 162 0.51 1.28 -10.53
CA PRO A 162 1.96 1.14 -10.42
C PRO A 162 2.37 0.36 -9.17
N PHE A 163 3.43 -0.44 -9.30
CA PHE A 163 4.15 -1.08 -8.21
C PHE A 163 5.55 -0.47 -8.11
N THR A 164 5.99 -0.15 -6.88
CA THR A 164 7.34 0.35 -6.63
C THR A 164 8.15 -0.68 -5.83
N LEU A 165 9.19 -1.24 -6.44
CA LEU A 165 10.11 -2.15 -5.79
C LEU A 165 11.13 -1.37 -4.95
N SER A 166 11.35 -1.76 -3.70
CA SER A 166 12.34 -1.12 -2.82
C SER A 166 13.75 -1.67 -3.05
N THR A 167 14.79 -0.85 -2.88
CA THR A 167 16.19 -1.32 -2.73
C THR A 167 16.30 -2.39 -1.64
N MET A 168 15.56 -2.23 -0.54
CA MET A 168 15.55 -3.15 0.62
C MET A 168 14.50 -4.26 0.50
N SER A 169 14.24 -4.73 -0.71
CA SER A 169 13.33 -5.84 -0.96
C SER A 169 14.01 -7.20 -0.79
N ILE A 170 13.20 -8.21 -0.47
CA ILE A 170 13.64 -9.61 -0.42
C ILE A 170 13.77 -10.20 -1.83
N CYS A 171 12.87 -9.88 -2.75
CA CYS A 171 13.00 -10.22 -4.16
C CYS A 171 13.85 -9.18 -4.88
N SER A 172 14.66 -9.60 -5.85
CA SER A 172 15.46 -8.68 -6.66
C SER A 172 14.65 -7.99 -7.76
N ILE A 173 15.28 -7.02 -8.44
CA ILE A 173 14.75 -6.37 -9.65
C ILE A 173 14.40 -7.43 -10.69
N GLU A 174 15.31 -8.39 -10.90
CA GLU A 174 15.18 -9.46 -11.88
C GLU A 174 14.07 -10.46 -11.49
N ASP A 175 13.92 -10.76 -10.20
CA ASP A 175 12.83 -11.60 -9.70
C ASP A 175 11.47 -10.98 -10.07
N VAL A 176 11.27 -9.68 -9.81
CA VAL A 176 10.03 -8.98 -10.16
C VAL A 176 9.84 -8.91 -11.67
N LYS A 177 10.89 -8.59 -12.44
CA LYS A 177 10.84 -8.57 -13.90
C LYS A 177 10.43 -9.91 -14.48
N SER A 178 10.85 -11.03 -13.88
CA SER A 178 10.55 -12.37 -14.36
C SER A 178 9.05 -12.72 -14.33
N VAL A 179 8.25 -12.02 -13.53
CA VAL A 179 6.81 -12.30 -13.33
C VAL A 179 5.89 -11.16 -13.77
N THR A 180 6.45 -10.04 -14.25
CA THR A 180 5.71 -8.89 -14.76
C THR A 180 5.98 -8.67 -16.25
N LYS A 181 4.96 -8.28 -16.99
CA LYS A 181 5.05 -7.93 -18.42
C LYS A 181 5.19 -6.42 -18.62
N LYS A 182 4.49 -5.64 -17.79
CA LYS A 182 4.55 -4.17 -17.81
C LYS A 182 5.74 -3.65 -17.01
N PRO A 183 6.21 -2.44 -17.28
CA PRO A 183 7.17 -1.74 -16.43
C PRO A 183 6.65 -1.59 -15.02
N PHE A 184 7.58 -1.55 -14.06
CA PHE A 184 7.34 -1.16 -12.68
C PHE A 184 8.33 -0.06 -12.28
N TRP A 185 8.12 0.58 -11.12
CA TRP A 185 9.01 1.61 -10.61
C TRP A 185 10.03 1.00 -9.65
N PHE A 186 11.23 1.55 -9.62
CA PHE A 186 12.27 1.11 -8.70
C PHE A 186 12.61 2.24 -7.72
N GLN A 187 12.60 1.94 -6.41
CA GLN A 187 12.99 2.89 -5.39
C GLN A 187 14.45 2.71 -5.00
N LEU A 188 15.19 3.81 -5.00
CA LEU A 188 16.60 3.90 -4.68
C LEU A 188 16.82 4.67 -3.37
N TYR A 189 17.68 4.11 -2.51
CA TYR A 189 18.34 4.86 -1.45
C TYR A 189 19.73 5.28 -1.92
N VAL A 190 20.15 6.49 -1.58
CA VAL A 190 21.53 6.92 -1.83
C VAL A 190 22.42 6.32 -0.76
N MET A 191 23.39 5.54 -1.18
CA MET A 191 24.37 4.87 -0.34
C MET A 191 25.77 5.46 -0.56
N LYS A 192 26.69 5.25 0.39
CA LYS A 192 28.09 5.71 0.27
C LYS A 192 28.81 5.06 -0.90
N ASP A 193 28.53 3.76 -1.16
CA ASP A 193 29.09 3.04 -2.30
C ASP A 193 28.41 3.48 -3.60
N ARG A 194 29.05 4.39 -4.32
CA ARG A 194 28.52 4.96 -5.57
C ARG A 194 28.54 3.97 -6.74
N GLU A 195 29.53 3.07 -6.78
CA GLU A 195 29.59 2.00 -7.79
C GLU A 195 28.41 1.05 -7.64
N PHE A 196 28.06 0.71 -6.40
CA PHE A 196 26.87 -0.08 -6.11
C PHE A 196 25.58 0.62 -6.55
N ILE A 197 25.46 1.95 -6.35
CA ILE A 197 24.30 2.74 -6.81
C ILE A 197 24.20 2.72 -8.34
N GLU A 198 25.32 2.91 -9.04
CA GLU A 198 25.34 2.85 -10.51
C GLU A 198 24.95 1.47 -11.04
N ASN A 199 25.39 0.42 -10.37
CA ASN A 199 24.97 -0.95 -10.70
C ASN A 199 23.45 -1.14 -10.52
N LEU A 200 22.87 -0.67 -9.41
CA LEU A 200 21.41 -0.73 -9.18
C LEU A 200 20.63 0.04 -10.26
N ILE A 201 21.08 1.24 -10.62
CA ILE A 201 20.47 2.04 -11.70
C ILE A 201 20.54 1.29 -13.03
N GLY A 202 21.71 0.70 -13.34
CA GLY A 202 21.91 -0.11 -14.55
C GLY A 202 20.96 -1.31 -14.62
N ARG A 203 20.82 -2.05 -13.51
CA ARG A 203 19.91 -3.19 -13.38
C ARG A 203 18.44 -2.76 -13.54
N ALA A 204 18.03 -1.65 -12.92
CA ALA A 204 16.68 -1.10 -13.06
C ALA A 204 16.37 -0.71 -14.52
N LYS A 205 17.32 -0.11 -15.24
CA LYS A 205 17.20 0.18 -16.67
C LYS A 205 17.08 -1.10 -17.49
N ALA A 206 17.93 -2.08 -17.25
CA ALA A 206 17.94 -3.37 -17.96
C ALA A 206 16.62 -4.13 -17.74
N ALA A 207 16.01 -4.02 -16.56
CA ALA A 207 14.70 -4.58 -16.26
C ALA A 207 13.54 -3.82 -16.91
N GLY A 208 13.78 -2.64 -17.47
CA GLY A 208 12.76 -1.79 -18.09
C GLY A 208 11.87 -1.08 -17.07
N CYS A 209 12.42 -0.71 -15.90
CA CYS A 209 11.70 0.15 -14.95
C CYS A 209 11.38 1.49 -15.60
N SER A 210 10.13 1.97 -15.47
CA SER A 210 9.68 3.20 -16.12
C SER A 210 9.95 4.48 -15.32
N ALA A 211 10.15 4.36 -14.01
CA ALA A 211 10.52 5.47 -13.15
C ALA A 211 11.47 5.04 -12.03
N LEU A 212 12.31 5.98 -11.60
CA LEU A 212 13.12 5.87 -10.39
C LEU A 212 12.50 6.70 -9.28
N VAL A 213 12.27 6.08 -8.11
CA VAL A 213 11.78 6.76 -6.91
C VAL A 213 12.95 6.95 -5.94
N LEU A 214 13.49 8.15 -5.89
CA LEU A 214 14.62 8.47 -5.02
C LEU A 214 14.11 8.90 -3.65
N THR A 215 14.50 8.17 -2.60
CA THR A 215 14.08 8.45 -1.23
C THR A 215 15.12 9.30 -0.51
N LEU A 216 14.69 10.45 0.01
CA LEU A 216 15.55 11.49 0.57
C LEU A 216 15.52 11.57 2.11
N ASP A 217 14.50 11.04 2.76
CA ASP A 217 14.23 11.15 4.19
C ASP A 217 14.92 10.07 5.05
N LEU A 218 15.93 9.37 4.51
CA LEU A 218 16.58 8.25 5.17
C LEU A 218 18.11 8.40 5.28
N GLN A 219 18.61 9.62 5.45
CA GLN A 219 20.02 9.88 5.75
C GLN A 219 20.44 9.28 7.10
N ILE A 220 19.52 9.33 8.06
CA ILE A 220 19.65 8.75 9.39
C ILE A 220 18.40 7.92 9.67
N LEU A 221 18.59 6.71 10.22
CA LEU A 221 17.47 5.83 10.54
C LEU A 221 16.70 6.30 11.77
N GLY A 222 15.39 6.52 11.63
CA GLY A 222 14.47 6.74 12.73
C GLY A 222 14.41 5.50 13.65
N GLN A 223 14.37 5.72 14.95
CA GLN A 223 14.34 4.63 15.92
C GLN A 223 12.92 4.10 16.10
N ARG A 224 12.69 2.84 15.76
CA ARG A 224 11.41 2.15 15.92
C ARG A 224 11.47 1.17 17.07
N HIS A 225 10.81 1.51 18.18
CA HIS A 225 10.87 0.72 19.41
C HIS A 225 10.30 -0.70 19.25
N LYS A 226 9.30 -0.91 18.37
CA LYS A 226 8.75 -2.25 18.09
C LYS A 226 9.82 -3.13 17.42
N ASP A 227 10.59 -2.58 16.47
CA ASP A 227 11.66 -3.32 15.80
C ASP A 227 12.76 -3.73 16.80
N LEU A 228 13.18 -2.81 17.68
CA LEU A 228 14.16 -3.11 18.72
C LEU A 228 13.67 -4.21 19.70
N ARG A 229 12.41 -4.11 20.16
CA ARG A 229 11.81 -5.11 21.06
C ARG A 229 11.65 -6.49 20.40
N ASN A 230 11.51 -6.52 19.09
CA ASN A 230 11.42 -7.74 18.31
C ASN A 230 12.80 -8.23 17.78
N GLY A 231 13.89 -7.63 18.22
CA GLY A 231 15.22 -8.05 17.81
C GLY A 231 15.54 -7.90 16.32
N LEU A 232 14.75 -7.07 15.58
CA LEU A 232 15.02 -6.69 14.20
C LEU A 232 16.05 -5.56 14.14
N SER A 233 17.10 -5.67 14.95
CA SER A 233 18.30 -4.84 14.88
C SER A 233 19.31 -5.42 13.88
N ALA A 234 20.27 -4.63 13.47
CA ALA A 234 21.40 -5.11 12.67
C ALA A 234 22.60 -5.40 13.60
N PRO A 235 23.05 -6.65 13.75
CA PRO A 235 22.48 -7.89 13.22
C PRO A 235 21.23 -8.38 13.99
N PRO A 236 20.34 -9.19 13.36
CA PRO A 236 19.15 -9.74 14.02
C PRO A 236 19.52 -10.69 15.18
N LYS A 237 18.85 -10.53 16.31
CA LYS A 237 19.02 -11.41 17.48
C LYS A 237 17.91 -12.43 17.56
N TRP A 238 18.20 -13.68 17.26
CA TRP A 238 17.24 -14.78 17.35
C TRP A 238 17.05 -15.20 18.81
N THR A 239 15.79 -15.37 19.21
CA THR A 239 15.40 -15.82 20.56
C THR A 239 14.40 -16.97 20.47
N PRO A 240 14.24 -17.81 21.52
CA PRO A 240 13.21 -18.84 21.56
C PRO A 240 11.78 -18.31 21.28
N LYS A 241 11.52 -17.05 21.68
CA LYS A 241 10.27 -16.35 21.38
C LYS A 241 10.02 -16.20 19.88
N HIS A 242 11.05 -15.93 19.08
CA HIS A 242 10.92 -15.83 17.62
C HIS A 242 10.60 -17.19 17.00
N VAL A 243 11.25 -18.26 17.48
CA VAL A 243 10.93 -19.63 17.03
C VAL A 243 9.48 -19.97 17.31
N TRP A 244 8.97 -19.67 18.51
CA TRP A 244 7.58 -19.86 18.88
C TRP A 244 6.61 -19.05 18.00
N GLN A 245 6.92 -17.77 17.75
CA GLN A 245 6.11 -16.93 16.85
C GLN A 245 5.99 -17.50 15.43
N MET A 246 7.08 -18.06 14.90
CA MET A 246 7.07 -18.74 13.60
C MET A 246 6.31 -20.05 13.66
N ALA A 247 6.55 -20.90 14.67
CA ALA A 247 5.89 -22.19 14.84
C ALA A 247 4.34 -22.07 14.91
N THR A 248 3.85 -20.97 15.48
CA THR A 248 2.40 -20.67 15.52
C THR A 248 1.82 -20.15 14.20
N ARG A 249 2.63 -20.06 13.13
CA ARG A 249 2.24 -19.57 11.79
C ARG A 249 2.64 -20.58 10.70
N PRO A 250 2.08 -21.81 10.73
CA PRO A 250 2.55 -22.90 9.86
C PRO A 250 2.43 -22.58 8.37
N GLN A 251 1.41 -21.85 7.93
CA GLN A 251 1.26 -21.46 6.52
C GLN A 251 2.37 -20.51 6.08
N TRP A 252 2.75 -19.56 6.93
CA TRP A 252 3.88 -18.66 6.67
C TRP A 252 5.19 -19.46 6.60
N CYS A 253 5.43 -20.39 7.56
CA CYS A 253 6.61 -21.24 7.56
C CYS A 253 6.71 -22.10 6.29
N MET A 254 5.62 -22.76 5.89
CA MET A 254 5.60 -23.57 4.65
C MET A 254 5.91 -22.71 3.41
N GLY A 255 5.37 -21.51 3.32
CA GLY A 255 5.69 -20.57 2.25
C GLY A 255 7.17 -20.23 2.23
N MET A 256 7.72 -19.86 3.40
CA MET A 256 9.15 -19.50 3.52
C MET A 256 10.09 -20.67 3.28
N LEU A 257 9.70 -21.89 3.59
CA LEU A 257 10.48 -23.10 3.27
C LEU A 257 10.48 -23.39 1.76
N GLY A 258 9.38 -23.04 1.07
CA GLY A 258 9.21 -23.25 -0.38
C GLY A 258 9.92 -22.22 -1.26
N THR A 259 10.40 -21.10 -0.71
CA THR A 259 11.12 -20.08 -1.49
C THR A 259 12.62 -20.07 -1.23
N GLN A 260 13.39 -19.73 -2.23
CA GLN A 260 14.83 -19.44 -2.10
C GLN A 260 15.11 -17.97 -1.72
N ARG A 261 14.06 -17.11 -1.73
CA ARG A 261 14.17 -15.67 -1.49
C ARG A 261 13.95 -15.36 -0.01
N ARG A 262 15.07 -15.25 0.73
CA ARG A 262 15.06 -15.07 2.21
C ARG A 262 16.03 -14.00 2.69
N THR A 263 16.65 -13.25 1.77
CA THR A 263 17.62 -12.19 2.05
C THR A 263 17.39 -11.01 1.10
N PHE A 264 18.06 -9.88 1.32
CA PHE A 264 17.98 -8.69 0.44
C PHE A 264 18.70 -8.96 -0.90
N ARG A 265 17.97 -9.49 -1.87
CA ARG A 265 18.57 -9.95 -3.14
C ARG A 265 19.03 -8.85 -4.09
N ASN A 266 18.63 -7.60 -3.85
CA ASN A 266 19.22 -6.47 -4.58
C ASN A 266 20.64 -6.15 -4.10
N ILE A 267 21.00 -6.56 -2.87
CA ILE A 267 22.27 -6.25 -2.21
C ILE A 267 23.17 -7.48 -2.16
N ALA A 268 22.64 -8.61 -1.71
CA ALA A 268 23.37 -9.86 -1.59
C ALA A 268 23.93 -10.31 -2.96
N GLY A 269 25.24 -10.58 -3.00
CA GLY A 269 25.95 -10.95 -4.22
C GLY A 269 26.32 -9.77 -5.15
N HIS A 270 25.91 -8.54 -4.81
CA HIS A 270 26.23 -7.33 -5.56
C HIS A 270 27.05 -6.31 -4.75
N ALA A 271 26.96 -6.35 -3.43
CA ALA A 271 27.75 -5.53 -2.52
C ALA A 271 29.06 -6.22 -2.16
N LYS A 272 30.15 -5.46 -2.10
CA LYS A 272 31.48 -5.97 -1.71
C LYS A 272 31.46 -6.41 -0.23
N ASN A 273 32.12 -7.55 0.08
CA ASN A 273 32.29 -8.09 1.44
C ASN A 273 30.97 -8.47 2.17
N VAL A 274 29.90 -8.77 1.45
CA VAL A 274 28.64 -9.26 2.01
C VAL A 274 28.44 -10.72 1.66
N SER A 275 28.67 -11.61 2.66
CA SER A 275 28.60 -13.06 2.48
C SER A 275 27.41 -13.71 3.19
N ASP A 276 26.90 -13.11 4.26
CA ASP A 276 25.85 -13.66 5.09
C ASP A 276 24.86 -12.58 5.57
N LEU A 277 23.82 -12.99 6.29
CA LEU A 277 22.78 -12.09 6.78
C LEU A 277 23.30 -11.06 7.80
N SER A 278 24.32 -11.43 8.57
CA SER A 278 24.93 -10.54 9.59
C SER A 278 25.74 -9.44 8.92
N SER A 279 26.65 -9.82 8.00
CA SER A 279 27.44 -8.88 7.21
C SER A 279 26.56 -7.97 6.35
N LEU A 280 25.46 -8.51 5.79
CA LEU A 280 24.48 -7.74 5.04
C LEU A 280 23.79 -6.66 5.90
N SER A 281 23.38 -7.02 7.12
CA SER A 281 22.73 -6.08 8.03
C SER A 281 23.67 -4.98 8.51
N ALA A 282 24.91 -5.35 8.83
CA ALA A 282 25.96 -4.40 9.23
C ALA A 282 26.30 -3.45 8.05
N TRP A 283 26.54 -4.01 6.87
CA TRP A 283 26.83 -3.24 5.67
C TRP A 283 25.69 -2.25 5.37
N THR A 284 24.44 -2.70 5.41
CA THR A 284 23.29 -1.82 5.16
C THR A 284 23.24 -0.64 6.12
N ALA A 285 23.48 -0.88 7.42
CA ALA A 285 23.48 0.18 8.42
C ALA A 285 24.60 1.22 8.21
N GLU A 286 25.76 0.79 7.70
CA GLU A 286 26.91 1.65 7.42
C GLU A 286 26.78 2.45 6.12
N GLN A 287 25.96 1.96 5.17
CA GLN A 287 25.84 2.54 3.83
C GLN A 287 24.98 3.80 3.76
N PHE A 288 24.09 4.06 4.71
CA PHE A 288 23.34 5.32 4.72
C PHE A 288 24.31 6.50 4.79
N ASP A 289 24.21 7.41 3.82
CA ASP A 289 25.10 8.57 3.73
C ASP A 289 24.46 9.80 4.38
N PRO A 290 24.97 10.24 5.55
CA PRO A 290 24.44 11.45 6.20
C PRO A 290 24.76 12.75 5.46
N ARG A 291 25.61 12.69 4.41
CA ARG A 291 26.02 13.85 3.59
C ARG A 291 25.17 14.03 2.35
N LEU A 292 24.11 13.22 2.17
CA LEU A 292 23.21 13.33 1.02
C LEU A 292 22.75 14.79 0.82
N SER A 293 22.85 15.27 -0.42
CA SER A 293 22.58 16.64 -0.82
C SER A 293 21.87 16.71 -2.17
N TRP A 294 21.41 17.89 -2.57
CA TRP A 294 20.79 18.11 -3.89
C TRP A 294 21.72 17.77 -5.06
N LYS A 295 23.06 17.87 -4.89
CA LYS A 295 24.04 17.43 -5.89
C LYS A 295 23.96 15.92 -6.16
N ASP A 296 23.59 15.14 -5.16
CA ASP A 296 23.38 13.71 -5.33
C ASP A 296 22.11 13.42 -6.13
N VAL A 297 21.09 14.26 -5.98
CA VAL A 297 19.86 14.18 -6.79
C VAL A 297 20.17 14.44 -8.27
N GLU A 298 20.93 15.50 -8.57
CA GLU A 298 21.38 15.83 -9.92
C GLU A 298 22.20 14.69 -10.52
N TRP A 299 23.19 14.19 -9.77
CA TRP A 299 24.03 13.06 -10.16
C TRP A 299 23.24 11.79 -10.50
N ILE A 300 22.21 11.45 -9.70
CA ILE A 300 21.33 10.31 -9.95
C ILE A 300 20.45 10.54 -11.17
N LYS A 301 19.90 11.75 -11.30
CA LYS A 301 19.06 12.11 -12.44
C LYS A 301 19.78 11.96 -13.77
N GLU A 302 21.03 12.46 -13.86
CA GLU A 302 21.88 12.30 -15.04
C GLU A 302 22.10 10.83 -15.40
N ARG A 303 22.40 10.00 -14.38
CA ARG A 303 22.64 8.58 -14.58
C ARG A 303 21.38 7.80 -14.91
N TRP A 304 20.27 8.18 -14.32
CA TRP A 304 19.00 7.52 -14.62
C TRP A 304 18.48 7.89 -16.02
N GLY A 305 18.45 9.16 -16.36
CA GLY A 305 18.04 9.67 -17.67
C GLY A 305 16.58 9.41 -18.05
N GLY A 306 15.75 8.96 -17.11
CA GLY A 306 14.32 8.70 -17.25
C GLY A 306 13.51 9.50 -16.23
N LYS A 307 12.26 9.09 -16.00
CA LYS A 307 11.37 9.74 -15.04
C LYS A 307 11.86 9.56 -13.62
N LEU A 308 11.98 10.67 -12.89
CA LEU A 308 12.46 10.73 -11.50
C LEU A 308 11.38 11.25 -10.58
N ILE A 309 11.10 10.49 -9.51
CA ILE A 309 10.18 10.85 -8.43
C ILE A 309 10.99 11.04 -7.16
N LEU A 310 10.88 12.19 -6.49
CA LEU A 310 11.55 12.44 -5.21
C LEU A 310 10.61 12.17 -4.04
N LYS A 311 10.98 11.25 -3.15
CA LYS A 311 10.15 10.82 -2.02
C LYS A 311 10.74 11.26 -0.68
N GLY A 312 9.87 11.62 0.27
CA GLY A 312 10.29 12.03 1.62
C GLY A 312 10.25 13.54 1.81
N ILE A 313 9.56 14.25 0.95
CA ILE A 313 9.39 15.69 1.02
C ILE A 313 8.20 16.00 1.93
N ASN A 314 8.43 16.64 3.06
CA ASN A 314 7.36 16.99 4.02
C ASN A 314 7.45 18.47 4.47
N ASP A 315 8.21 19.26 3.73
CA ASP A 315 8.39 20.70 3.94
C ASP A 315 8.27 21.47 2.64
N VAL A 316 7.84 22.74 2.70
CA VAL A 316 7.62 23.60 1.53
C VAL A 316 8.94 24.04 0.90
N GLU A 317 9.97 24.34 1.69
CA GLU A 317 11.28 24.75 1.19
C GLU A 317 11.93 23.60 0.42
N ASP A 318 11.87 22.39 0.98
CA ASP A 318 12.33 21.16 0.31
C ASP A 318 11.54 20.88 -0.98
N ALA A 319 10.23 21.12 -0.98
CA ALA A 319 9.39 20.96 -2.17
C ALA A 319 9.78 21.92 -3.30
N ILE A 320 10.10 23.17 -2.96
CA ILE A 320 10.59 24.17 -3.92
C ILE A 320 11.95 23.75 -4.51
N ALA A 321 12.87 23.29 -3.66
CA ALA A 321 14.16 22.78 -4.11
C ALA A 321 14.00 21.53 -5.00
N ALA A 322 13.10 20.61 -4.61
CA ALA A 322 12.79 19.39 -5.37
C ALA A 322 12.20 19.72 -6.76
N ALA A 323 11.28 20.68 -6.85
CA ALA A 323 10.72 21.12 -8.13
C ALA A 323 11.81 21.74 -9.03
N GLY A 324 12.79 22.46 -8.44
CA GLY A 324 13.94 23.03 -9.14
C GLY A 324 14.94 21.99 -9.66
N SER A 325 14.98 20.77 -9.12
CA SER A 325 15.88 19.70 -9.53
C SER A 325 15.48 19.05 -10.87
N GLY A 326 14.32 19.41 -11.42
CA GLY A 326 13.75 18.83 -12.64
C GLY A 326 13.20 17.42 -12.45
N ALA A 327 12.81 17.02 -11.24
CA ALA A 327 12.05 15.81 -11.01
C ALA A 327 10.68 15.88 -11.71
N ASP A 328 10.17 14.72 -12.13
CA ASP A 328 8.84 14.63 -12.77
C ASP A 328 7.71 14.65 -11.72
N ALA A 329 7.97 14.13 -10.53
CA ALA A 329 7.03 14.18 -9.41
C ALA A 329 7.76 14.24 -8.07
N ILE A 330 7.03 14.73 -7.06
CA ILE A 330 7.43 14.63 -5.65
C ILE A 330 6.38 13.89 -4.84
N ILE A 331 6.79 13.15 -3.82
CA ILE A 331 5.87 12.49 -2.87
C ILE A 331 5.98 13.21 -1.53
N VAL A 332 4.89 13.89 -1.14
CA VAL A 332 4.72 14.41 0.22
C VAL A 332 4.64 13.24 1.18
N SER A 333 5.66 13.10 2.03
CA SER A 333 5.87 11.88 2.81
C SER A 333 6.71 12.16 4.06
N ASN A 334 6.29 11.61 5.19
CA ASN A 334 7.08 11.49 6.41
C ASN A 334 7.48 10.03 6.67
N HIS A 335 7.61 9.23 5.59
CA HIS A 335 7.92 7.79 5.65
C HIS A 335 6.89 6.99 6.46
N GLY A 336 5.63 7.43 6.45
CA GLY A 336 4.56 6.80 7.21
C GLY A 336 4.74 6.90 8.73
N GLY A 337 5.37 7.97 9.22
CA GLY A 337 5.66 8.19 10.65
C GLY A 337 6.78 7.31 11.20
N ARG A 338 7.70 6.83 10.34
CA ARG A 338 8.78 5.89 10.73
C ARG A 338 10.12 6.58 10.93
N GLN A 339 10.24 7.88 10.62
CA GLN A 339 11.46 8.68 10.73
C GLN A 339 11.37 9.67 11.89
N LEU A 340 10.93 10.88 11.67
CA LEU A 340 10.76 11.90 12.70
C LEU A 340 9.40 11.75 13.37
N ASP A 341 9.36 11.40 14.66
CA ASP A 341 8.14 11.48 15.47
C ASP A 341 7.92 12.94 15.92
N GLY A 342 6.68 13.40 15.94
CA GLY A 342 6.34 14.80 16.12
C GLY A 342 6.33 15.65 14.85
N ALA A 343 6.65 15.06 13.70
CA ALA A 343 6.45 15.72 12.39
C ALA A 343 4.97 15.85 12.05
N ALA A 344 4.63 16.85 11.23
CA ALA A 344 3.29 17.00 10.68
C ALA A 344 2.91 15.79 9.81
N SER A 345 1.62 15.47 9.78
CA SER A 345 1.11 14.44 8.86
C SER A 345 1.28 14.87 7.41
N SER A 346 1.52 13.90 6.51
CA SER A 346 1.69 14.20 5.08
C SER A 346 0.45 14.87 4.49
N ILE A 347 -0.76 14.45 4.91
CA ILE A 347 -1.99 15.04 4.40
C ILE A 347 -2.17 16.50 4.84
N SER A 348 -1.71 16.88 6.02
CA SER A 348 -1.76 18.28 6.50
C SER A 348 -0.76 19.20 5.79
N MET A 349 0.36 18.64 5.31
CA MET A 349 1.36 19.38 4.53
C MET A 349 1.03 19.47 3.04
N LEU A 350 0.27 18.51 2.52
CA LEU A 350 -0.09 18.42 1.10
C LEU A 350 -0.62 19.73 0.51
N PRO A 351 -1.62 20.43 1.09
CA PRO A 351 -2.15 21.67 0.50
C PRO A 351 -1.11 22.77 0.36
N LYS A 352 -0.19 22.88 1.33
CA LYS A 352 0.88 23.89 1.32
C LYS A 352 1.91 23.61 0.23
N VAL A 353 2.29 22.34 0.09
CA VAL A 353 3.21 21.88 -0.96
C VAL A 353 2.57 22.06 -2.35
N VAL A 354 1.31 21.66 -2.54
CA VAL A 354 0.59 21.86 -3.80
C VAL A 354 0.51 23.34 -4.17
N GLN A 355 0.24 24.21 -3.20
CA GLN A 355 0.20 25.65 -3.43
C GLN A 355 1.55 26.21 -3.90
N ALA A 356 2.65 25.66 -3.38
CA ALA A 356 4.00 26.18 -3.69
C ALA A 356 4.56 25.68 -5.02
N VAL A 357 4.25 24.44 -5.41
CA VAL A 357 4.93 23.77 -6.55
C VAL A 357 4.03 22.96 -7.47
N GLY A 358 2.72 22.89 -7.20
CA GLY A 358 1.80 22.04 -7.96
C GLY A 358 1.61 22.42 -9.44
N ASP A 359 2.05 23.61 -9.84
CA ASP A 359 2.11 24.08 -11.23
C ASP A 359 3.44 23.72 -11.94
N LYS A 360 4.45 23.26 -11.19
CA LYS A 360 5.81 22.98 -11.68
C LYS A 360 6.15 21.50 -11.74
N VAL A 361 5.57 20.70 -10.84
CA VAL A 361 5.87 19.29 -10.70
C VAL A 361 4.62 18.54 -10.24
N GLU A 362 4.45 17.26 -10.64
CA GLU A 362 3.37 16.46 -10.09
C GLU A 362 3.58 16.25 -8.58
N VAL A 363 2.56 16.57 -7.78
CA VAL A 363 2.58 16.35 -6.33
C VAL A 363 1.78 15.10 -6.00
N HIS A 364 2.44 14.13 -5.43
CA HIS A 364 1.85 12.90 -4.89
C HIS A 364 1.90 12.92 -3.37
N VAL A 365 1.20 11.98 -2.71
CA VAL A 365 1.23 11.85 -1.25
C VAL A 365 1.22 10.40 -0.80
N ASP A 366 1.91 10.10 0.29
CA ASP A 366 1.78 8.87 1.05
C ASP A 366 1.57 9.14 2.56
N GLY A 367 1.31 8.08 3.30
CA GLY A 367 1.10 8.16 4.74
C GLY A 367 -0.38 8.32 5.13
N GLY A 368 -0.86 7.41 5.97
CA GLY A 368 -2.21 7.48 6.55
C GLY A 368 -3.35 6.89 5.74
N ILE A 369 -3.24 6.73 4.44
CA ILE A 369 -4.31 6.23 3.57
C ILE A 369 -4.75 4.82 4.01
N ARG A 370 -6.04 4.67 4.33
CA ARG A 370 -6.68 3.43 4.77
C ARG A 370 -8.00 3.14 4.05
N SER A 371 -8.47 4.06 3.22
CA SER A 371 -9.77 3.95 2.53
C SER A 371 -9.74 4.66 1.18
N GLY A 372 -10.72 4.36 0.32
CA GLY A 372 -10.93 5.12 -0.91
C GLY A 372 -11.34 6.57 -0.66
N GLN A 373 -11.97 6.85 0.49
CA GLN A 373 -12.27 8.23 0.90
C GLN A 373 -11.00 9.05 1.13
N ASP A 374 -9.98 8.43 1.74
CA ASP A 374 -8.71 9.13 1.98
C ASP A 374 -8.01 9.49 0.66
N VAL A 375 -8.07 8.58 -0.34
CA VAL A 375 -7.58 8.86 -1.69
C VAL A 375 -8.29 10.07 -2.29
N LEU A 376 -9.63 10.11 -2.24
CA LEU A 376 -10.40 11.24 -2.78
C LEU A 376 -10.12 12.55 -2.06
N LYS A 377 -9.92 12.52 -0.73
CA LYS A 377 -9.52 13.71 0.05
C LYS A 377 -8.15 14.22 -0.39
N ALA A 378 -7.19 13.32 -0.60
CA ALA A 378 -5.86 13.70 -1.08
C ALA A 378 -5.92 14.30 -2.50
N VAL A 379 -6.67 13.69 -3.42
CA VAL A 379 -6.86 14.21 -4.78
C VAL A 379 -7.57 15.58 -4.74
N ALA A 380 -8.61 15.74 -3.92
CA ALA A 380 -9.32 17.01 -3.75
C ALA A 380 -8.42 18.14 -3.20
N LEU A 381 -7.38 17.78 -2.43
CA LEU A 381 -6.36 18.72 -1.95
C LEU A 381 -5.24 18.97 -2.96
N GLY A 382 -5.30 18.35 -4.14
CA GLY A 382 -4.41 18.61 -5.28
C GLY A 382 -3.37 17.52 -5.55
N ALA A 383 -3.40 16.38 -4.87
CA ALA A 383 -2.53 15.26 -5.20
C ALA A 383 -2.91 14.66 -6.57
N LYS A 384 -1.93 14.44 -7.44
CA LYS A 384 -2.10 13.73 -8.72
C LYS A 384 -2.03 12.21 -8.55
N GLY A 385 -1.37 11.75 -7.50
CA GLY A 385 -1.23 10.32 -7.16
C GLY A 385 -1.09 10.09 -5.67
N THR A 386 -1.45 8.91 -5.22
CA THR A 386 -1.34 8.48 -3.83
C THR A 386 -0.60 7.16 -3.75
N TYR A 387 0.00 6.87 -2.58
CA TYR A 387 0.69 5.60 -2.36
C TYR A 387 0.18 4.92 -1.11
N ILE A 388 -0.05 3.63 -1.21
CA ILE A 388 -0.39 2.77 -0.09
C ILE A 388 0.79 1.84 0.25
N GLY A 389 1.28 1.89 1.49
CA GLY A 389 2.31 0.99 2.01
C GLY A 389 1.68 -0.10 2.87
N ARG A 390 1.32 0.24 4.11
CA ARG A 390 0.74 -0.73 5.06
C ARG A 390 -0.49 -1.47 4.53
N PRO A 391 -1.45 -0.84 3.84
CA PRO A 391 -2.62 -1.56 3.34
C PRO A 391 -2.26 -2.75 2.45
N PHE A 392 -1.35 -2.59 1.48
CA PHE A 392 -0.98 -3.72 0.63
C PHE A 392 -0.15 -4.77 1.36
N LEU A 393 0.68 -4.37 2.36
CA LEU A 393 1.40 -5.32 3.21
C LEU A 393 0.43 -6.16 4.06
N TYR A 394 -0.66 -5.56 4.56
CA TYR A 394 -1.72 -6.32 5.25
C TYR A 394 -2.39 -7.30 4.28
N GLY A 395 -2.73 -6.86 3.08
CA GLY A 395 -3.26 -7.74 2.04
C GLY A 395 -2.33 -8.91 1.74
N LEU A 396 -1.05 -8.61 1.55
CA LEU A 396 -0.03 -9.61 1.26
C LEU A 396 0.11 -10.63 2.40
N GLY A 397 0.25 -10.17 3.65
CA GLY A 397 0.35 -11.03 4.83
C GLY A 397 -0.93 -11.82 5.09
N ALA A 398 -2.09 -11.27 4.74
CA ALA A 398 -3.39 -11.93 4.88
C ALA A 398 -3.64 -13.00 3.81
N GLY A 399 -3.22 -12.78 2.55
CA GLY A 399 -3.62 -13.67 1.45
C GLY A 399 -2.73 -13.66 0.21
N GLY A 400 -1.49 -13.21 0.32
CA GLY A 400 -0.60 -13.13 -0.84
C GLY A 400 -1.18 -12.22 -1.92
N LYS A 401 -1.05 -12.61 -3.19
CA LYS A 401 -1.57 -11.85 -4.34
C LYS A 401 -3.05 -11.52 -4.21
N THR A 402 -3.89 -12.49 -3.84
CA THR A 402 -5.34 -12.27 -3.69
C THR A 402 -5.69 -11.29 -2.60
N GLY A 403 -4.89 -11.23 -1.53
CA GLY A 403 -5.05 -10.23 -0.46
C GLY A 403 -4.70 -8.82 -0.94
N VAL A 404 -3.63 -8.65 -1.73
CA VAL A 404 -3.28 -7.36 -2.34
C VAL A 404 -4.36 -6.91 -3.31
N THR A 405 -4.84 -7.80 -4.19
CA THR A 405 -5.95 -7.51 -5.12
C THR A 405 -7.19 -7.05 -4.33
N ARG A 406 -7.51 -7.74 -3.22
CA ARG A 406 -8.66 -7.36 -2.39
C ARG A 406 -8.53 -5.98 -1.76
N VAL A 407 -7.35 -5.60 -1.30
CA VAL A 407 -7.07 -4.25 -0.81
C VAL A 407 -7.35 -3.19 -1.89
N LEU A 408 -6.88 -3.43 -3.11
CA LEU A 408 -7.12 -2.54 -4.24
C LEU A 408 -8.61 -2.46 -4.62
N GLU A 409 -9.33 -3.58 -4.60
CA GLU A 409 -10.79 -3.63 -4.82
C GLU A 409 -11.57 -2.84 -3.76
N ILE A 410 -11.19 -2.95 -2.48
CA ILE A 410 -11.82 -2.20 -1.37
C ILE A 410 -11.65 -0.71 -1.63
N ILE A 411 -10.42 -0.25 -1.85
CA ILE A 411 -10.11 1.17 -2.09
C ILE A 411 -10.86 1.67 -3.32
N GLN A 412 -10.83 0.92 -4.44
CA GLN A 412 -11.51 1.29 -5.67
C GLN A 412 -13.02 1.46 -5.46
N ARG A 413 -13.66 0.49 -4.78
CA ARG A 413 -15.09 0.53 -4.50
C ARG A 413 -15.47 1.70 -3.61
N GLU A 414 -14.69 1.95 -2.57
CA GLU A 414 -14.93 3.09 -1.68
C GLU A 414 -14.75 4.43 -2.41
N MET A 415 -13.75 4.54 -3.30
CA MET A 415 -13.57 5.71 -4.17
C MET A 415 -14.78 5.93 -5.07
N ASP A 416 -15.22 4.91 -5.82
CA ASP A 416 -16.33 5.01 -6.76
C ASP A 416 -17.63 5.45 -6.07
N ILE A 417 -17.97 4.81 -4.95
CA ILE A 417 -19.18 5.13 -4.19
C ILE A 417 -19.09 6.55 -3.60
N THR A 418 -17.96 6.90 -2.99
CA THR A 418 -17.78 8.21 -2.36
C THR A 418 -17.79 9.34 -3.40
N MET A 419 -17.14 9.14 -4.55
CA MET A 419 -17.16 10.08 -5.66
C MET A 419 -18.59 10.33 -6.13
N ALA A 420 -19.40 9.28 -6.29
CA ALA A 420 -20.81 9.38 -6.65
C ALA A 420 -21.63 10.14 -5.60
N LEU A 421 -21.42 9.86 -4.30
CA LEU A 421 -22.10 10.56 -3.20
C LEU A 421 -21.68 12.03 -3.08
N CYS A 422 -20.50 12.39 -3.60
CA CYS A 422 -20.06 13.79 -3.74
C CYS A 422 -20.52 14.46 -5.05
N GLY A 423 -21.26 13.76 -5.90
CA GLY A 423 -21.79 14.29 -7.15
C GLY A 423 -20.75 14.46 -8.26
N LYS A 424 -19.69 13.69 -8.27
CA LYS A 424 -18.65 13.69 -9.30
C LYS A 424 -18.63 12.35 -10.06
N ARG A 425 -18.40 12.39 -11.38
CA ARG A 425 -18.39 11.21 -12.25
C ARG A 425 -16.99 10.78 -12.70
N ASP A 426 -16.07 11.71 -12.79
CA ASP A 426 -14.68 11.42 -13.20
C ASP A 426 -13.73 11.84 -12.08
N ILE A 427 -12.75 11.01 -11.81
CA ILE A 427 -11.68 11.30 -10.84
C ILE A 427 -10.90 12.57 -11.21
N LYS A 428 -10.82 12.90 -12.50
CA LYS A 428 -10.17 14.10 -13.02
C LYS A 428 -10.90 15.39 -12.66
N ASP A 429 -12.21 15.28 -12.34
CA ASP A 429 -13.06 16.41 -11.92
C ASP A 429 -13.05 16.61 -10.40
N ILE A 430 -12.30 15.80 -9.67
CA ILE A 430 -12.19 15.91 -8.22
C ILE A 430 -11.33 17.12 -7.88
N ASP A 431 -11.93 18.02 -7.10
CA ASP A 431 -11.34 19.26 -6.62
C ASP A 431 -11.82 19.57 -5.19
N ARG A 432 -11.42 20.70 -4.63
CA ARG A 432 -11.81 21.13 -3.28
C ARG A 432 -13.32 21.30 -3.10
N SER A 433 -14.12 21.36 -4.16
CA SER A 433 -15.59 21.49 -4.07
C SER A 433 -16.28 20.27 -3.45
N ILE A 434 -15.61 19.11 -3.42
CA ILE A 434 -16.12 17.93 -2.71
C ILE A 434 -15.83 17.95 -1.22
N LEU A 435 -15.02 18.90 -0.74
CA LEU A 435 -14.72 19.07 0.67
C LEU A 435 -15.70 20.06 1.29
N LEU A 436 -16.09 19.80 2.54
CA LEU A 436 -16.81 20.78 3.33
C LEU A 436 -15.79 21.87 3.73
N GLN A 437 -16.07 23.10 3.33
CA GLN A 437 -15.29 24.26 3.77
C GLN A 437 -15.84 24.69 5.13
N ASP A 438 -14.94 24.89 6.10
CA ASP A 438 -15.28 25.49 7.39
C ASP A 438 -15.61 26.98 7.23
#